data_249f3a5225ef9d0ca86956bf874af33c
#
_entry.id   249f3a5225ef9d0ca86956bf874af33c
#
_cell.length_a   1.000
_cell.length_b   1.000
_cell.length_c   1.000
_cell.angle_alpha   90.00
_cell.angle_beta   90.00
_cell.angle_gamma   90.00
#
_symmetry.space_group_name_H-M   'P 1'
#
loop_
_entity.id
_entity.type
_entity.pdbx_description
1 polymer ?
#
loop_
_entity_poly.entity_id
_entity_poly.type
_entity_poly.pdbx_seq_one_letter_code
_entity_poly.pdbx_strand_id
1 'polypeptide(L)'
;MVLTKRDDLGDKVKKLRVHGMGNTPYHHEMIGFNSRLDEIKACALVAKFPHLDFWNRKRIENARYYNKKFKGLPIVVPNVGNDGSHIVHQYVIRTDKRDDLQGFLKERGIQTGIY
;
A
#
# COMPACT_ATOMS: atom_id res chain seq x y z
N MET A 1 -7.40 -1.34 -7.55
CA MET A 1 -7.37 -1.44 -9.03
C MET A 1 -6.88 -2.82 -9.41
N VAL A 2 -7.48 -3.46 -10.42
CA VAL A 2 -7.03 -4.76 -10.98
C VAL A 2 -6.55 -4.51 -12.41
N LEU A 3 -5.37 -5.01 -12.74
CA LEU A 3 -4.79 -4.94 -14.09
C LEU A 3 -4.56 -6.37 -14.60
N THR A 4 -4.96 -6.64 -15.82
CA THR A 4 -4.78 -7.95 -16.46
C THR A 4 -4.62 -7.78 -17.97
N LYS A 5 -3.84 -8.68 -18.58
CA LYS A 5 -3.75 -8.83 -20.05
C LYS A 5 -4.72 -9.88 -20.60
N ARG A 6 -5.47 -10.55 -19.72
CA ARG A 6 -6.43 -11.58 -20.09
C ARG A 6 -7.83 -10.97 -20.16
N ASP A 7 -8.44 -11.00 -21.33
CA ASP A 7 -9.76 -10.41 -21.59
C ASP A 7 -10.86 -11.10 -20.77
N ASP A 8 -10.83 -12.43 -20.67
CA ASP A 8 -11.77 -13.22 -19.88
C ASP A 8 -11.80 -12.81 -18.39
N LEU A 9 -10.61 -12.53 -17.80
CA LEU A 9 -10.51 -12.03 -16.43
C LEU A 9 -10.97 -10.57 -16.34
N GLY A 10 -10.64 -9.76 -17.34
CA GLY A 10 -11.08 -8.36 -17.40
C GLY A 10 -12.60 -8.25 -17.38
N ASP A 11 -13.29 -9.04 -18.21
CA ASP A 11 -14.74 -9.04 -18.28
C ASP A 11 -15.38 -9.61 -17.01
N LYS A 12 -14.81 -10.66 -16.44
CA LYS A 12 -15.26 -11.20 -15.15
C LYS A 12 -15.15 -10.16 -14.03
N VAL A 13 -14.04 -9.42 -13.95
CA VAL A 13 -13.85 -8.36 -12.95
C VAL A 13 -14.83 -7.21 -13.15
N LYS A 14 -15.12 -6.81 -14.41
CA LYS A 14 -16.14 -5.80 -14.73
C LYS A 14 -17.51 -6.18 -14.19
N LYS A 15 -17.93 -7.44 -14.38
CA LYS A 15 -19.21 -7.97 -13.85
C LYS A 15 -19.19 -8.04 -12.33
N LEU A 16 -18.14 -8.63 -11.75
CA LEU A 16 -18.01 -8.79 -10.29
C LEU A 16 -18.08 -7.46 -9.52
N ARG A 17 -17.48 -6.39 -10.03
CA ARG A 17 -17.47 -5.08 -9.35
C ARG A 17 -18.85 -4.41 -9.26
N VAL A 18 -19.82 -4.88 -10.05
CA VAL A 18 -21.18 -4.35 -10.14
C VAL A 18 -22.19 -5.46 -9.83
N HIS A 19 -22.04 -6.09 -8.67
CA HIS A 19 -22.94 -7.14 -8.16
C HIS A 19 -23.06 -8.40 -9.03
N GLY A 20 -22.10 -8.67 -9.92
CA GLY A 20 -22.17 -9.77 -10.87
C GLY A 20 -23.16 -9.55 -12.02
N MET A 21 -23.53 -8.30 -12.30
CA MET A 21 -24.49 -7.93 -13.33
C MET A 21 -23.92 -8.24 -14.72
N GLY A 22 -24.74 -8.87 -15.55
CA GLY A 22 -24.45 -9.14 -16.96
C GLY A 22 -24.72 -7.94 -17.86
N ASN A 23 -24.94 -8.22 -19.16
CA ASN A 23 -25.19 -7.17 -20.14
C ASN A 23 -26.61 -6.59 -20.05
N THR A 24 -27.54 -7.29 -19.42
CA THR A 24 -28.93 -6.83 -19.22
C THR A 24 -29.05 -6.20 -17.83
N PRO A 25 -29.58 -4.99 -17.71
CA PRO A 25 -29.79 -4.34 -16.42
C PRO A 25 -30.59 -5.22 -15.45
N TYR A 26 -30.14 -5.28 -14.20
CA TYR A 26 -30.72 -6.06 -13.11
C TYR A 26 -30.72 -7.60 -13.31
N HIS A 27 -30.08 -8.09 -14.37
CA HIS A 27 -29.83 -9.53 -14.54
C HIS A 27 -28.43 -9.86 -14.03
N HIS A 28 -28.35 -10.64 -12.93
CA HIS A 28 -27.11 -11.03 -12.31
C HIS A 28 -26.72 -12.45 -12.74
N GLU A 29 -25.56 -12.57 -13.38
CA GLU A 29 -25.04 -13.84 -13.89
C GLU A 29 -24.21 -14.59 -12.84
N MET A 30 -23.76 -13.88 -11.81
CA MET A 30 -22.94 -14.42 -10.72
C MET A 30 -23.10 -13.59 -9.45
N ILE A 31 -22.70 -14.14 -8.32
CA ILE A 31 -22.57 -13.36 -7.08
C ILE A 31 -21.39 -12.41 -7.21
N GLY A 32 -21.61 -11.11 -7.00
CA GLY A 32 -20.60 -10.09 -7.13
C GLY A 32 -20.56 -9.14 -5.93
N PHE A 33 -19.84 -8.04 -6.09
CA PHE A 33 -19.56 -7.06 -5.05
C PHE A 33 -20.02 -5.65 -5.48
N ASN A 34 -20.21 -4.78 -4.51
CA ASN A 34 -20.23 -3.35 -4.78
C ASN A 34 -18.79 -2.82 -4.68
N SER A 35 -18.05 -2.87 -5.80
CA SER A 35 -16.66 -2.42 -5.87
C SER A 35 -16.48 -1.40 -6.99
N ARG A 36 -17.06 -0.23 -6.78
CA ARG A 36 -17.04 0.90 -7.70
C ARG A 36 -16.19 2.02 -7.11
N LEU A 37 -15.78 2.94 -7.96
CA LEU A 37 -15.18 4.21 -7.53
C LEU A 37 -16.29 5.26 -7.56
N ASP A 38 -16.74 5.70 -6.40
CA ASP A 38 -17.69 6.80 -6.28
C ASP A 38 -17.01 8.17 -6.51
N GLU A 39 -17.83 9.17 -6.83
CA GLU A 39 -17.35 10.50 -7.19
C GLU A 39 -16.59 11.19 -6.05
N ILE A 40 -17.01 11.00 -4.80
CA ILE A 40 -16.32 11.56 -3.63
C ILE A 40 -14.91 11.00 -3.51
N LYS A 41 -14.75 9.67 -3.64
CA LYS A 41 -13.42 9.04 -3.63
C LYS A 41 -12.59 9.46 -4.83
N ALA A 42 -13.21 9.57 -6.01
CA ALA A 42 -12.52 10.05 -7.21
C ALA A 42 -12.00 11.48 -7.02
N CYS A 43 -12.81 12.40 -6.50
CA CYS A 43 -12.40 13.77 -6.18
C CYS A 43 -11.22 13.80 -5.19
N ALA A 44 -11.28 12.98 -4.12
CA ALA A 44 -10.19 12.88 -3.15
C ALA A 44 -8.88 12.39 -3.79
N LEU A 45 -8.96 11.41 -4.71
CA LEU A 45 -7.79 10.93 -5.45
C LEU A 45 -7.23 11.98 -6.39
N VAL A 46 -8.09 12.69 -7.13
CA VAL A 46 -7.67 13.77 -8.04
C VAL A 46 -6.96 14.88 -7.27
N ALA A 47 -7.48 15.28 -6.11
CA ALA A 47 -6.86 16.29 -5.25
C ALA A 47 -5.48 15.85 -4.71
N LYS A 48 -5.28 14.56 -4.43
CA LYS A 48 -4.03 14.02 -3.89
C LYS A 48 -2.98 13.71 -4.96
N PHE A 49 -3.42 13.39 -6.16
CA PHE A 49 -2.55 12.89 -7.22
C PHE A 49 -1.37 13.83 -7.57
N PRO A 50 -1.54 15.17 -7.67
CA PRO A 50 -0.43 16.08 -7.93
C PRO A 50 0.69 16.06 -6.88
N HIS A 51 0.38 15.62 -5.65
CA HIS A 51 1.32 15.56 -4.53
C HIS A 51 2.02 14.21 -4.39
N LEU A 52 1.60 13.18 -5.13
CA LEU A 52 2.02 11.80 -4.94
C LEU A 52 3.54 11.63 -5.06
N ASP A 53 4.14 12.20 -6.11
CA ASP A 53 5.59 12.08 -6.37
C ASP A 53 6.41 12.78 -5.28
N PHE A 54 5.95 13.92 -4.81
CA PHE A 54 6.59 14.61 -3.68
C PHE A 54 6.56 13.74 -2.43
N TRP A 55 5.41 13.17 -2.08
CA TRP A 55 5.28 12.31 -0.90
C TRP A 55 6.12 11.03 -1.02
N ASN A 56 6.17 10.43 -2.20
CA ASN A 56 7.00 9.23 -2.42
C ASN A 56 8.49 9.56 -2.30
N ARG A 57 8.96 10.67 -2.85
CA ARG A 57 10.36 11.13 -2.65
C ARG A 57 10.67 11.31 -1.16
N LYS A 58 9.77 11.96 -0.40
CA LYS A 58 9.96 12.15 1.04
C LYS A 58 10.02 10.84 1.83
N ARG A 59 9.19 9.85 1.47
CA ARG A 59 9.28 8.51 2.08
C ARG A 59 10.64 7.84 1.82
N ILE A 60 11.12 7.92 0.58
CA ILE A 60 12.42 7.35 0.21
C ILE A 60 13.57 8.07 0.93
N GLU A 61 13.56 9.40 1.00
CA GLU A 61 14.53 10.20 1.74
C GLU A 61 14.58 9.80 3.22
N ASN A 62 13.42 9.69 3.86
CA ASN A 62 13.31 9.27 5.26
C ASN A 62 13.84 7.85 5.47
N ALA A 63 13.50 6.91 4.58
CA ALA A 63 13.98 5.54 4.66
C ALA A 63 15.51 5.45 4.52
N ARG A 64 16.11 6.21 3.60
CA ARG A 64 17.57 6.31 3.45
C ARG A 64 18.23 6.92 4.70
N TYR A 65 17.57 7.92 5.29
CA TYR A 65 18.04 8.51 6.54
C TYR A 65 18.06 7.46 7.68
N TYR A 66 16.99 6.69 7.83
CA TYR A 66 16.94 5.60 8.81
C TYR A 66 18.01 4.54 8.55
N ASN A 67 18.16 4.08 7.30
CA ASN A 67 19.20 3.11 6.94
C ASN A 67 20.61 3.61 7.31
N LYS A 68 20.88 4.90 7.09
CA LYS A 68 22.16 5.51 7.49
C LYS A 68 22.33 5.53 9.01
N LYS A 69 21.28 5.87 9.76
CA LYS A 69 21.33 5.98 11.24
C LYS A 69 21.39 4.59 11.92
N PHE A 70 20.80 3.59 11.31
CA PHE A 70 20.77 2.23 11.86
C PHE A 70 21.95 1.36 11.43
N LYS A 71 22.88 1.91 10.66
CA LYS A 71 24.09 1.19 10.25
C LYS A 71 24.86 0.71 11.47
N GLY A 72 25.17 -0.61 11.49
CA GLY A 72 25.91 -1.24 12.58
C GLY A 72 25.06 -1.69 13.78
N LEU A 73 23.76 -1.43 13.79
CA LEU A 73 22.84 -2.00 14.78
C LEU A 73 22.47 -3.45 14.44
N PRO A 74 22.17 -4.31 15.43
CA PRO A 74 21.79 -5.70 15.23
C PRO A 74 20.34 -5.83 14.73
N ILE A 75 20.03 -5.17 13.64
CA ILE A 75 18.72 -5.18 12.97
C ILE A 75 18.90 -5.27 11.45
N VAL A 76 17.91 -5.82 10.77
CA VAL A 76 17.86 -5.82 9.31
C VAL A 76 16.93 -4.73 8.84
N VAL A 77 17.44 -3.81 8.05
CA VAL A 77 16.67 -2.70 7.47
C VAL A 77 16.18 -3.04 6.05
N PRO A 78 15.10 -2.40 5.56
CA PRO A 78 14.63 -2.65 4.20
C PRO A 78 15.65 -2.16 3.17
N ASN A 79 15.77 -2.89 2.07
CA ASN A 79 16.55 -2.43 0.92
C ASN A 79 15.75 -1.34 0.18
N VAL A 80 16.28 -0.13 0.22
CA VAL A 80 15.74 1.00 -0.54
C VAL A 80 16.59 1.15 -1.79
N GLY A 81 16.18 0.53 -2.89
CA GLY A 81 16.88 0.59 -4.17
C GLY A 81 17.08 2.02 -4.67
N ASN A 82 18.01 2.19 -5.62
CA ASN A 82 18.26 3.48 -6.26
C ASN A 82 17.34 3.75 -7.45
N ASP A 83 16.62 2.73 -7.91
CA ASP A 83 15.74 2.74 -9.08
C ASP A 83 14.33 3.30 -8.81
N GLY A 84 14.02 3.65 -7.55
CA GLY A 84 12.71 4.14 -7.17
C GLY A 84 11.60 3.07 -7.15
N SER A 85 11.93 1.80 -7.33
CA SER A 85 10.96 0.69 -7.36
C SER A 85 10.25 0.47 -6.02
N HIS A 86 10.90 0.82 -4.91
CA HIS A 86 10.38 0.68 -3.55
C HIS A 86 10.14 2.03 -2.89
N ILE A 87 8.88 2.43 -2.78
CA ILE A 87 8.47 3.72 -2.17
C ILE A 87 8.43 3.70 -0.64
N VAL A 88 8.70 2.57 -0.02
CA VAL A 88 8.73 2.39 1.45
C VAL A 88 7.46 2.95 2.11
N HIS A 89 6.30 2.41 1.74
CA HIS A 89 5.02 2.80 2.35
C HIS A 89 5.05 2.58 3.88
N GLN A 90 5.65 1.47 4.29
CA GLN A 90 5.97 1.15 5.68
C GLN A 90 7.45 0.84 5.79
N TYR A 91 8.11 1.41 6.78
CA TYR A 91 9.51 1.13 7.08
C TYR A 91 9.56 0.00 8.11
N VAL A 92 9.74 -1.24 7.62
CA VAL A 92 9.73 -2.44 8.46
C VAL A 92 11.16 -2.93 8.66
N ILE A 93 11.57 -3.07 9.91
CA ILE A 93 12.84 -3.70 10.30
C ILE A 93 12.62 -5.11 10.82
N ARG A 94 13.65 -5.96 10.80
CA ARG A 94 13.63 -7.27 11.44
C ARG A 94 14.70 -7.32 12.53
N THR A 95 14.35 -7.94 13.67
CA THR A 95 15.22 -8.11 14.82
C THR A 95 14.78 -9.33 15.62
N ASP A 96 15.70 -10.02 16.24
CA ASP A 96 15.42 -11.16 17.13
C ASP A 96 14.82 -10.70 18.47
N LYS A 97 14.98 -9.41 18.82
CA LYS A 97 14.46 -8.80 20.05
C LYS A 97 13.27 -7.88 19.76
N ARG A 98 12.30 -8.36 18.96
CA ARG A 98 11.18 -7.57 18.49
C ARG A 98 10.35 -6.98 19.63
N ASP A 99 9.95 -7.81 20.57
CA ASP A 99 9.01 -7.43 21.63
C ASP A 99 9.69 -6.51 22.66
N ASP A 100 10.96 -6.77 23.00
CA ASP A 100 11.77 -5.89 23.83
C ASP A 100 11.94 -4.50 23.19
N LEU A 101 12.24 -4.48 21.88
CA LEU A 101 12.37 -3.23 21.14
C LEU A 101 11.06 -2.47 21.06
N GLN A 102 9.94 -3.16 20.88
CA GLN A 102 8.61 -2.54 20.86
C GLN A 102 8.29 -1.90 22.21
N GLY A 103 8.53 -2.61 23.32
CA GLY A 103 8.36 -2.09 24.67
C GLY A 103 9.22 -0.84 24.93
N PHE A 104 10.49 -0.93 24.60
CA PHE A 104 11.45 0.19 24.75
C PHE A 104 11.03 1.44 23.96
N LEU A 105 10.55 1.28 22.72
CA LEU A 105 10.09 2.40 21.89
C LEU A 105 8.79 3.00 22.42
N LYS A 106 7.85 2.15 22.87
CA LYS A 106 6.58 2.58 23.46
C LYS A 106 6.79 3.45 24.70
N GLU A 107 7.71 3.07 25.61
CA GLU A 107 8.07 3.87 26.79
C GLU A 107 8.61 5.26 26.45
N ARG A 108 9.15 5.42 25.23
CA ARG A 108 9.66 6.69 24.70
C ARG A 108 8.67 7.41 23.78
N GLY A 109 7.41 7.00 23.80
CA GLY A 109 6.34 7.63 23.01
C GLY A 109 6.38 7.29 21.52
N ILE A 110 7.19 6.32 21.09
CA ILE A 110 7.29 5.89 19.69
C ILE A 110 6.38 4.68 19.49
N GLN A 111 5.29 4.89 18.78
CA GLN A 111 4.36 3.81 18.42
C GLN A 111 4.90 2.98 17.25
N THR A 112 4.75 1.67 17.36
CA THR A 112 5.16 0.70 16.32
C THR A 112 4.09 -0.34 16.11
N GLY A 113 4.01 -0.89 14.89
CA GLY A 113 3.15 -2.02 14.54
C GLY A 113 3.99 -3.27 14.21
N ILE A 114 3.43 -4.44 14.43
CA ILE A 114 4.03 -5.72 14.02
C ILE A 114 3.43 -6.12 12.67
N TYR A 115 4.30 -6.41 11.71
CA TYR A 115 3.94 -6.88 10.38
C TYR A 115 4.61 -8.22 10.07
#